data_fde1151d5a8c7363cb4ce64ec98c814d
#
_entry.id   fde1151d5a8c7363cb4ce64ec98c814d
#
_cell.length_a   1.000
_cell.length_b   1.000
_cell.length_c   1.000
_cell.angle_alpha   90.00
_cell.angle_beta   90.00
_cell.angle_gamma   90.00
#
_symmetry.space_group_name_H-M   'P 1'
#
loop_
_entity.id
_entity.type
_entity.pdbx_description
1 polymer ?
#
loop_
_entity_poly.entity_id
_entity_poly.type
_entity_poly.pdbx_seq_one_letter_code
_entity_poly.pdbx_strand_id
1 'polypeptide(L)'
;MKTYHMVALSMLAGALALVLSPIANLQAAELQVLAGGAMTGPLKELGAQFESASGHKLIFRFGTTPELIKLATTGGPFDLAVVPREVFKNAAAQARFASGPTTDIARVGLGVAVRSGAPKPDVSTPEALKQTLLKAQSIASIPESAAGAQVLRVFERLGISEAMKAKTKVQTGPAQIVQAVAKGEAELGVFLVNVLTAPGLDVVGPFPAELQQEVVFTAAVAADTKEAGAAKAFITYLTTPAAAAVIKVKGMNPG
;
A
#
# COMPACT_ATOMS: atom_id res chain seq x y z
N MET A 1 -21.93 -60.94 74.13
CA MET A 1 -20.71 -60.18 73.90
C MET A 1 -20.58 -60.03 72.35
N LYS A 2 -21.01 -58.90 71.79
CA LYS A 2 -20.98 -58.62 70.35
C LYS A 2 -20.33 -57.23 70.21
N THR A 3 -19.16 -57.23 69.65
CA THR A 3 -18.38 -56.03 69.27
C THR A 3 -18.82 -55.50 67.94
N TYR A 4 -19.24 -54.23 67.90
CA TYR A 4 -19.59 -53.54 66.65
C TYR A 4 -18.37 -52.73 66.17
N HIS A 5 -17.91 -53.03 64.94
CA HIS A 5 -16.94 -52.23 64.26
C HIS A 5 -17.64 -51.06 63.53
N MET A 6 -17.28 -49.86 63.91
CA MET A 6 -17.66 -48.62 63.22
C MET A 6 -16.64 -48.39 62.07
N VAL A 7 -17.13 -48.42 60.85
CA VAL A 7 -16.34 -48.05 59.65
C VAL A 7 -16.57 -46.56 59.40
N ALA A 8 -15.52 -45.74 59.54
CA ALA A 8 -15.56 -44.32 59.24
C ALA A 8 -15.36 -44.14 57.70
N LEU A 9 -16.38 -43.56 57.05
CA LEU A 9 -16.36 -43.22 55.62
C LEU A 9 -15.80 -41.80 55.46
N SER A 10 -14.55 -41.67 54.99
CA SER A 10 -13.90 -40.40 54.71
C SER A 10 -14.37 -39.89 53.35
N MET A 11 -15.18 -38.87 53.30
CA MET A 11 -15.50 -38.14 52.08
C MET A 11 -14.35 -37.23 51.66
N LEU A 12 -13.68 -37.55 50.56
CA LEU A 12 -12.68 -36.72 49.92
C LEU A 12 -13.41 -35.71 49.01
N ALA A 13 -13.61 -34.47 49.48
CA ALA A 13 -14.13 -33.37 48.66
C ALA A 13 -12.99 -32.83 47.79
N GLY A 14 -12.94 -33.29 46.53
CA GLY A 14 -12.05 -32.71 45.50
C GLY A 14 -12.55 -31.36 45.05
N ALA A 15 -11.90 -30.28 45.49
CA ALA A 15 -12.14 -28.93 44.98
C ALA A 15 -11.57 -28.83 43.54
N LEU A 16 -12.43 -28.89 42.55
CA LEU A 16 -12.10 -28.59 41.13
C LEU A 16 -11.96 -27.05 41.03
N ALA A 17 -10.75 -26.52 41.19
CA ALA A 17 -10.44 -25.13 40.91
C ALA A 17 -10.51 -24.92 39.36
N LEU A 18 -11.63 -24.39 38.87
CA LEU A 18 -11.73 -23.82 37.54
C LEU A 18 -10.75 -22.64 37.45
N VAL A 19 -9.62 -22.84 36.80
CA VAL A 19 -8.73 -21.76 36.38
C VAL A 19 -9.45 -20.99 35.27
N LEU A 20 -10.20 -19.94 35.64
CA LEU A 20 -10.68 -18.94 34.70
C LEU A 20 -9.44 -18.17 34.23
N SER A 21 -8.84 -18.64 33.12
CA SER A 21 -7.92 -17.80 32.37
C SER A 21 -8.65 -16.53 31.96
N PRO A 22 -8.11 -15.33 32.22
CA PRO A 22 -8.73 -14.11 31.72
C PRO A 22 -8.72 -14.22 30.18
N ILE A 23 -9.90 -14.37 29.59
CA ILE A 23 -10.09 -14.11 28.16
C ILE A 23 -9.72 -12.64 28.03
N ALA A 24 -8.50 -12.36 27.54
CA ALA A 24 -8.13 -11.02 27.14
C ALA A 24 -9.24 -10.55 26.18
N ASN A 25 -10.08 -9.64 26.63
CA ASN A 25 -11.03 -8.97 25.77
C ASN A 25 -10.20 -8.33 24.66
N LEU A 26 -10.14 -8.98 23.52
CA LEU A 26 -9.63 -8.36 22.28
C LEU A 26 -10.68 -7.32 21.90
N GLN A 27 -10.58 -6.14 22.54
CA GLN A 27 -11.48 -5.04 22.24
C GLN A 27 -11.22 -4.65 20.77
N ALA A 28 -12.29 -4.67 19.97
CA ALA A 28 -12.21 -4.25 18.60
C ALA A 28 -11.72 -2.81 18.51
N ALA A 29 -10.57 -2.61 17.89
CA ALA A 29 -9.99 -1.29 17.69
C ALA A 29 -10.42 -0.71 16.34
N GLU A 30 -10.56 0.60 16.26
CA GLU A 30 -10.67 1.33 14.99
C GLU A 30 -9.32 1.97 14.68
N LEU A 31 -8.68 1.53 13.60
CA LEU A 31 -7.34 1.98 13.19
C LEU A 31 -7.42 3.01 12.07
N GLN A 32 -6.82 4.17 12.30
CA GLN A 32 -6.63 5.21 11.29
C GLN A 32 -5.37 4.92 10.48
N VAL A 33 -5.52 4.64 9.19
CA VAL A 33 -4.43 4.17 8.32
C VAL A 33 -4.12 5.20 7.24
N LEU A 34 -2.90 5.72 7.21
CA LEU A 34 -2.40 6.51 6.08
C LEU A 34 -1.89 5.57 4.99
N ALA A 35 -2.31 5.75 3.75
CA ALA A 35 -1.93 4.82 2.68
C ALA A 35 -1.64 5.53 1.36
N GLY A 36 -0.65 5.01 0.63
CA GLY A 36 -0.36 5.46 -0.72
C GLY A 36 -1.54 5.20 -1.67
N GLY A 37 -1.90 6.16 -2.52
CA GLY A 37 -3.04 6.05 -3.43
C GLY A 37 -2.97 4.83 -4.37
N ALA A 38 -1.78 4.40 -4.78
CA ALA A 38 -1.60 3.19 -5.59
C ALA A 38 -1.87 1.89 -4.82
N MET A 39 -1.92 1.93 -3.48
CA MET A 39 -2.27 0.80 -2.61
C MET A 39 -3.79 0.66 -2.38
N THR A 40 -4.62 1.53 -2.97
CA THR A 40 -6.07 1.52 -2.73
C THR A 40 -6.71 0.16 -3.01
N GLY A 41 -6.41 -0.45 -4.15
CA GLY A 41 -6.96 -1.76 -4.51
C GLY A 41 -6.54 -2.88 -3.54
N PRO A 42 -5.24 -3.11 -3.36
CA PRO A 42 -4.74 -4.12 -2.42
C PRO A 42 -5.25 -3.92 -0.99
N LEU A 43 -5.14 -2.70 -0.44
CA LEU A 43 -5.47 -2.45 0.96
C LEU A 43 -6.97 -2.48 1.26
N LYS A 44 -7.84 -2.12 0.32
CA LYS A 44 -9.29 -2.31 0.50
C LYS A 44 -9.66 -3.79 0.61
N GLU A 45 -9.07 -4.64 -0.25
CA GLU A 45 -9.34 -6.08 -0.22
C GLU A 45 -8.74 -6.74 1.04
N LEU A 46 -7.45 -6.50 1.31
CA LEU A 46 -6.77 -7.06 2.47
C LEU A 46 -7.34 -6.51 3.79
N GLY A 47 -7.75 -5.24 3.80
CA GLY A 47 -8.38 -4.63 4.95
C GLY A 47 -9.72 -5.29 5.30
N ALA A 48 -10.58 -5.53 4.31
CA ALA A 48 -11.85 -6.22 4.52
C ALA A 48 -11.66 -7.65 5.06
N GLN A 49 -10.64 -8.37 4.55
CA GLN A 49 -10.28 -9.70 5.06
C GLN A 49 -9.78 -9.64 6.50
N PHE A 50 -8.90 -8.69 6.82
CA PHE A 50 -8.38 -8.50 8.18
C PHE A 50 -9.49 -8.11 9.16
N GLU A 51 -10.37 -7.16 8.80
CA GLU A 51 -11.52 -6.78 9.62
C GLU A 51 -12.43 -7.96 9.94
N SER A 52 -12.71 -8.81 8.93
CA SER A 52 -13.53 -10.01 9.11
C SER A 52 -12.89 -11.03 10.05
N ALA A 53 -11.56 -11.16 10.00
CA ALA A 53 -10.82 -12.16 10.79
C ALA A 53 -10.54 -11.69 12.23
N SER A 54 -10.33 -10.38 12.44
CA SER A 54 -9.85 -9.84 13.71
C SER A 54 -10.91 -9.09 14.52
N GLY A 55 -12.00 -8.67 13.88
CA GLY A 55 -13.00 -7.78 14.46
C GLY A 55 -12.59 -6.31 14.54
N HIS A 56 -11.33 -5.95 14.23
CA HIS A 56 -10.87 -4.57 14.14
C HIS A 56 -11.53 -3.85 12.95
N LYS A 57 -11.47 -2.51 12.94
CA LYS A 57 -11.92 -1.65 11.84
C LYS A 57 -10.77 -0.84 11.30
N LEU A 58 -10.76 -0.60 9.98
CA LEU A 58 -9.72 0.14 9.28
C LEU A 58 -10.32 1.35 8.55
N ILE A 59 -9.87 2.53 8.91
CA ILE A 59 -10.24 3.78 8.25
C ILE A 59 -9.05 4.26 7.43
N PHE A 60 -9.13 4.08 6.12
CA PHE A 60 -8.05 4.46 5.21
C PHE A 60 -8.15 5.91 4.76
N ARG A 61 -7.03 6.62 4.84
CA ARG A 61 -6.81 7.92 4.19
C ARG A 61 -5.74 7.76 3.12
N PHE A 62 -6.17 7.70 1.86
CA PHE A 62 -5.28 7.56 0.71
C PHE A 62 -4.78 8.92 0.22
N GLY A 63 -3.52 8.96 -0.25
CA GLY A 63 -2.96 10.19 -0.80
C GLY A 63 -1.70 9.97 -1.63
N THR A 64 -1.25 11.04 -2.26
CA THR A 64 0.06 11.17 -2.90
C THR A 64 1.15 11.38 -1.85
N THR A 65 2.42 11.29 -2.23
CA THR A 65 3.54 11.46 -1.28
C THR A 65 3.50 12.79 -0.53
N PRO A 66 3.27 13.97 -1.16
CA PRO A 66 3.15 15.24 -0.45
C PRO A 66 1.96 15.28 0.50
N GLU A 67 0.81 14.75 0.08
CA GLU A 67 -0.39 14.69 0.92
C GLU A 67 -0.17 13.80 2.14
N LEU A 68 0.49 12.65 1.98
CA LEU A 68 0.80 11.75 3.08
C LEU A 68 1.79 12.37 4.08
N ILE A 69 2.79 13.11 3.62
CA ILE A 69 3.67 13.90 4.48
C ILE A 69 2.85 14.92 5.27
N LYS A 70 1.97 15.67 4.60
CA LYS A 70 1.07 16.64 5.26
C LYS A 70 0.15 15.96 6.26
N LEU A 71 -0.49 14.84 5.89
CA LEU A 71 -1.36 14.09 6.79
C LEU A 71 -0.60 13.55 8.01
N ALA A 72 0.61 13.05 7.85
CA ALA A 72 1.43 12.59 8.95
C ALA A 72 1.82 13.72 9.90
N THR A 73 2.14 14.91 9.39
CA THR A 73 2.66 16.03 10.19
C THR A 73 1.56 16.88 10.82
N THR A 74 0.47 17.14 10.10
CA THR A 74 -0.58 18.10 10.50
C THR A 74 -2.00 17.58 10.37
N GLY A 75 -2.19 16.37 9.83
CA GLY A 75 -3.51 15.81 9.48
C GLY A 75 -4.25 15.12 10.62
N GLY A 76 -3.84 15.29 11.87
CA GLY A 76 -4.43 14.66 13.03
C GLY A 76 -3.85 13.26 13.33
N PRO A 77 -4.43 12.55 14.31
CA PRO A 77 -3.93 11.24 14.73
C PRO A 77 -4.07 10.18 13.61
N PHE A 78 -3.15 9.24 13.62
CA PHE A 78 -3.20 8.00 12.84
C PHE A 78 -2.49 6.89 13.63
N ASP A 79 -2.77 5.63 13.32
CA ASP A 79 -2.24 4.48 14.07
C ASP A 79 -1.11 3.78 13.32
N LEU A 80 -1.21 3.74 12.01
CA LEU A 80 -0.15 3.19 11.14
C LEU A 80 -0.20 3.82 9.75
N ALA A 81 0.87 3.61 9.00
CA ALA A 81 0.91 3.99 7.60
C ALA A 81 1.41 2.83 6.73
N VAL A 82 0.95 2.77 5.46
CA VAL A 82 1.48 1.95 4.37
C VAL A 82 1.73 2.90 3.19
N VAL A 83 2.90 3.48 3.16
CA VAL A 83 3.22 4.66 2.32
C VAL A 83 4.48 4.43 1.48
N PRO A 84 4.67 5.19 0.39
CA PRO A 84 5.96 5.19 -0.30
C PRO A 84 7.10 5.49 0.68
N ARG A 85 8.20 4.74 0.59
CA ARG A 85 9.38 4.89 1.47
C ARG A 85 9.90 6.33 1.53
N GLU A 86 9.66 7.11 0.50
CA GLU A 86 10.02 8.52 0.39
C GLU A 86 9.37 9.40 1.48
N VAL A 87 8.22 9.00 2.02
CA VAL A 87 7.57 9.71 3.14
C VAL A 87 8.47 9.74 4.37
N PHE A 88 9.20 8.65 4.64
CA PHE A 88 10.13 8.55 5.78
C PHE A 88 11.42 9.35 5.59
N LYS A 89 11.71 9.86 4.39
CA LYS A 89 12.85 10.77 4.14
C LYS A 89 12.54 12.21 4.59
N ASN A 90 11.27 12.54 4.81
CA ASN A 90 10.88 13.82 5.41
C ASN A 90 11.02 13.73 6.94
N ALA A 91 11.92 14.50 7.53
CA ALA A 91 12.24 14.41 8.95
C ALA A 91 11.04 14.64 9.87
N ALA A 92 10.16 15.61 9.52
CA ALA A 92 8.97 15.89 10.31
C ALA A 92 7.95 14.74 10.26
N ALA A 93 7.78 14.10 9.08
CA ALA A 93 6.94 12.92 8.95
C ALA A 93 7.57 11.72 9.67
N GLN A 94 8.87 11.50 9.53
CA GLN A 94 9.59 10.40 10.19
C GLN A 94 9.43 10.45 11.72
N ALA A 95 9.49 11.63 12.33
CA ALA A 95 9.31 11.81 13.76
C ALA A 95 7.92 11.41 14.29
N ARG A 96 6.94 11.21 13.41
CA ARG A 96 5.59 10.77 13.76
C ARG A 96 5.43 9.24 13.81
N PHE A 97 6.47 8.51 13.47
CA PHE A 97 6.47 7.04 13.52
C PHE A 97 7.27 6.53 14.71
N ALA A 98 6.85 5.40 15.26
CA ALA A 98 7.53 4.74 16.35
C ALA A 98 8.96 4.37 15.97
N SER A 99 9.87 4.48 16.93
CA SER A 99 11.23 3.96 16.77
C SER A 99 11.19 2.44 16.56
N GLY A 100 11.87 1.95 15.53
CA GLY A 100 11.94 0.52 15.23
C GLY A 100 11.96 0.23 13.74
N PRO A 101 12.00 -1.06 13.38
CA PRO A 101 12.04 -1.46 11.99
C PRO A 101 10.72 -1.13 11.28
N THR A 102 10.82 -0.65 10.06
CA THR A 102 9.72 -0.57 9.12
C THR A 102 9.63 -1.87 8.31
N THR A 103 8.45 -2.15 7.74
CA THR A 103 8.21 -3.39 6.99
C THR A 103 7.82 -3.05 5.56
N ASP A 104 8.58 -3.54 4.59
CA ASP A 104 8.19 -3.42 3.18
C ASP A 104 7.01 -4.35 2.90
N ILE A 105 5.96 -3.79 2.30
CA ILE A 105 4.71 -4.52 2.03
C ILE A 105 4.60 -4.86 0.55
N ALA A 106 4.95 -3.92 -0.32
CA ALA A 106 4.81 -4.12 -1.76
C ALA A 106 5.83 -3.28 -2.53
N ARG A 107 6.14 -3.74 -3.74
CA ARG A 107 6.99 -3.05 -4.72
C ARG A 107 6.28 -3.00 -6.05
N VAL A 108 6.43 -1.92 -6.78
CA VAL A 108 5.83 -1.80 -8.11
C VAL A 108 6.67 -0.92 -9.00
N GLY A 109 6.87 -1.38 -10.24
CA GLY A 109 7.63 -0.67 -11.26
C GLY A 109 6.77 0.31 -12.06
N LEU A 110 7.45 1.09 -12.88
CA LEU A 110 6.85 2.05 -13.81
C LEU A 110 6.44 1.36 -15.11
N GLY A 111 5.44 1.91 -15.78
CA GLY A 111 4.99 1.44 -17.08
C GLY A 111 4.26 2.51 -17.88
N VAL A 112 3.81 2.10 -19.05
CA VAL A 112 3.03 2.89 -19.99
C VAL A 112 1.73 2.17 -20.28
N ALA A 113 0.63 2.91 -20.37
CA ALA A 113 -0.66 2.42 -20.83
C ALA A 113 -1.29 3.38 -21.83
N VAL A 114 -2.15 2.82 -22.67
CA VAL A 114 -3.03 3.54 -23.59
C VAL A 114 -4.48 3.30 -23.21
N ARG A 115 -5.39 4.06 -23.80
CA ARG A 115 -6.83 3.76 -23.72
C ARG A 115 -7.09 2.37 -24.30
N SER A 116 -8.01 1.64 -23.70
CA SER A 116 -8.38 0.30 -24.16
C SER A 116 -8.78 0.29 -25.64
N GLY A 117 -8.20 -0.66 -26.39
CA GLY A 117 -8.38 -0.78 -27.85
C GLY A 117 -7.54 0.17 -28.69
N ALA A 118 -6.76 1.08 -28.11
CA ALA A 118 -5.83 1.91 -28.87
C ALA A 118 -4.57 1.12 -29.27
N PRO A 119 -3.89 1.49 -30.38
CA PRO A 119 -2.63 0.88 -30.77
C PRO A 119 -1.58 0.98 -29.64
N LYS A 120 -0.86 -0.11 -29.38
CA LYS A 120 0.20 -0.16 -28.39
C LYS A 120 1.53 0.22 -29.03
N PRO A 121 2.14 1.35 -28.68
CA PRO A 121 3.46 1.71 -29.19
C PRO A 121 4.54 0.81 -28.56
N ASP A 122 5.71 0.74 -29.18
CA ASP A 122 6.84 0.00 -28.63
C ASP A 122 7.50 0.78 -27.48
N VAL A 123 7.71 0.10 -26.35
CA VAL A 123 8.41 0.61 -25.16
C VAL A 123 9.45 -0.38 -24.64
N SER A 124 9.83 -1.38 -25.47
CA SER A 124 10.65 -2.53 -25.04
C SER A 124 12.12 -2.18 -24.78
N THR A 125 12.61 -1.08 -25.35
CA THR A 125 13.99 -0.60 -25.16
C THR A 125 14.00 0.87 -24.73
N PRO A 126 15.10 1.37 -24.12
CA PRO A 126 15.24 2.78 -23.78
C PRO A 126 14.97 3.73 -24.96
N GLU A 127 15.47 3.39 -26.14
CA GLU A 127 15.26 4.20 -27.34
C GLU A 127 13.79 4.12 -27.82
N ALA A 128 13.17 2.94 -27.84
CA ALA A 128 11.77 2.78 -28.21
C ALA A 128 10.85 3.56 -27.24
N LEU A 129 11.08 3.47 -25.94
CA LEU A 129 10.37 4.26 -24.93
C LEU A 129 10.54 5.77 -25.17
N LYS A 130 11.78 6.24 -25.44
CA LYS A 130 12.07 7.64 -25.76
C LYS A 130 11.28 8.10 -26.97
N GLN A 131 11.31 7.36 -28.07
CA GLN A 131 10.60 7.70 -29.29
C GLN A 131 9.08 7.71 -29.09
N THR A 132 8.54 6.74 -28.36
CA THR A 132 7.12 6.69 -28.00
C THR A 132 6.70 7.92 -27.20
N LEU A 133 7.46 8.31 -26.17
CA LEU A 133 7.18 9.48 -25.36
C LEU A 133 7.29 10.78 -26.16
N LEU A 134 8.30 10.90 -27.04
CA LEU A 134 8.47 12.08 -27.89
C LEU A 134 7.37 12.22 -28.95
N LYS A 135 6.85 11.10 -29.48
CA LYS A 135 5.74 11.10 -30.47
C LYS A 135 4.39 11.37 -29.82
N ALA A 136 4.17 10.95 -28.59
CA ALA A 136 2.92 11.16 -27.90
C ALA A 136 2.56 12.66 -27.81
N GLN A 137 1.26 12.98 -27.98
CA GLN A 137 0.76 14.34 -27.84
C GLN A 137 0.69 14.78 -26.38
N SER A 138 0.38 13.83 -25.48
CA SER A 138 0.28 14.11 -24.05
C SER A 138 0.43 12.83 -23.21
N ILE A 139 0.90 13.01 -21.98
CA ILE A 139 0.94 11.94 -20.97
C ILE A 139 0.19 12.38 -19.71
N ALA A 140 -0.46 11.44 -19.04
CA ALA A 140 -1.01 11.64 -17.69
C ALA A 140 -0.04 11.08 -16.66
N SER A 141 0.35 11.87 -15.66
CA SER A 141 1.26 11.50 -14.58
C SER A 141 1.04 12.36 -13.34
N ILE A 142 1.70 12.02 -12.21
CA ILE A 142 1.68 12.79 -10.95
C ILE A 142 3.14 13.13 -10.58
N PRO A 143 3.75 14.17 -11.15
CA PRO A 143 5.16 14.50 -10.98
C PRO A 143 5.62 14.62 -9.52
N GLU A 144 4.78 15.16 -8.63
CA GLU A 144 5.09 15.38 -7.22
C GLU A 144 5.06 14.10 -6.36
N SER A 145 4.53 12.98 -6.88
CA SER A 145 4.50 11.71 -6.17
C SER A 145 5.86 10.99 -6.23
N ALA A 146 6.07 10.00 -5.36
CA ALA A 146 7.24 9.14 -5.41
C ALA A 146 7.44 8.49 -6.79
N ALA A 147 6.36 7.99 -7.40
CA ALA A 147 6.39 7.42 -8.74
C ALA A 147 6.71 8.48 -9.81
N GLY A 148 6.07 9.66 -9.73
CA GLY A 148 6.33 10.76 -10.64
C GLY A 148 7.77 11.24 -10.58
N ALA A 149 8.36 11.34 -9.40
CA ALA A 149 9.78 11.67 -9.24
C ALA A 149 10.69 10.64 -9.92
N GLN A 150 10.32 9.36 -9.93
CA GLN A 150 11.06 8.33 -10.68
C GLN A 150 10.87 8.47 -12.19
N VAL A 151 9.65 8.75 -12.65
CA VAL A 151 9.36 9.05 -14.07
C VAL A 151 10.20 10.23 -14.55
N LEU A 152 10.27 11.33 -13.77
CA LEU A 152 11.08 12.50 -14.12
C LEU A 152 12.58 12.16 -14.23
N ARG A 153 13.12 11.31 -13.34
CA ARG A 153 14.52 10.83 -13.46
C ARG A 153 14.75 10.02 -14.74
N VAL A 154 13.77 9.23 -15.17
CA VAL A 154 13.85 8.52 -16.45
C VAL A 154 13.86 9.50 -17.63
N PHE A 155 13.02 10.55 -17.59
CA PHE A 155 13.04 11.58 -18.63
C PHE A 155 14.37 12.33 -18.69
N GLU A 156 14.99 12.60 -17.55
CA GLU A 156 16.34 13.18 -17.47
C GLU A 156 17.38 12.25 -18.10
N ARG A 157 17.39 10.97 -17.74
CA ARG A 157 18.32 9.97 -18.31
C ARG A 157 18.16 9.80 -19.82
N LEU A 158 16.93 9.97 -20.34
CA LEU A 158 16.65 9.91 -21.78
C LEU A 158 16.92 11.25 -22.51
N GLY A 159 17.20 12.34 -21.77
CA GLY A 159 17.41 13.68 -22.32
C GLY A 159 16.16 14.32 -22.91
N ILE A 160 14.97 14.01 -22.36
CA ILE A 160 13.68 14.49 -22.89
C ILE A 160 12.85 15.32 -21.86
N SER A 161 13.45 15.72 -20.74
CA SER A 161 12.73 16.40 -19.66
C SER A 161 11.91 17.61 -20.12
N GLU A 162 12.49 18.51 -20.90
CA GLU A 162 11.77 19.71 -21.37
C GLU A 162 10.60 19.38 -22.30
N ALA A 163 10.81 18.42 -23.21
CA ALA A 163 9.73 17.96 -24.10
C ALA A 163 8.58 17.34 -23.32
N MET A 164 8.89 16.53 -22.29
CA MET A 164 7.87 15.86 -21.49
C MET A 164 7.18 16.79 -20.52
N LYS A 165 7.86 17.82 -20.01
CA LYS A 165 7.24 18.88 -19.18
C LYS A 165 6.09 19.55 -19.92
N ALA A 166 6.27 19.91 -21.19
CA ALA A 166 5.24 20.52 -22.02
C ALA A 166 4.04 19.60 -22.31
N LYS A 167 4.26 18.28 -22.33
CA LYS A 167 3.26 17.25 -22.68
C LYS A 167 2.58 16.62 -21.47
N THR A 168 3.09 16.86 -20.25
CA THR A 168 2.54 16.25 -19.04
C THR A 168 1.27 16.93 -18.60
N LYS A 169 0.16 16.19 -18.63
CA LYS A 169 -1.09 16.54 -17.97
C LYS A 169 -1.03 16.05 -16.54
N VAL A 170 -0.76 16.98 -15.62
CA VAL A 170 -0.61 16.69 -14.20
C VAL A 170 -1.95 16.24 -13.62
N GLN A 171 -1.93 15.11 -12.93
CA GLN A 171 -3.09 14.54 -12.25
C GLN A 171 -2.92 14.65 -10.74
N THR A 172 -4.05 14.69 -10.02
CA THR A 172 -4.09 14.83 -8.56
C THR A 172 -4.02 13.49 -7.84
N GLY A 173 -4.24 12.38 -8.54
CA GLY A 173 -4.19 11.04 -7.94
C GLY A 173 -4.20 9.93 -9.00
N PRO A 174 -3.96 8.67 -8.58
CA PRO A 174 -3.91 7.52 -9.50
C PRO A 174 -5.21 7.32 -10.30
N ALA A 175 -6.38 7.50 -9.68
CA ALA A 175 -7.66 7.35 -10.36
C ALA A 175 -7.85 8.38 -11.49
N GLN A 176 -7.33 9.60 -11.33
CA GLN A 176 -7.38 10.65 -12.34
C GLN A 176 -6.49 10.35 -13.55
N ILE A 177 -5.34 9.66 -13.35
CA ILE A 177 -4.55 9.14 -14.49
C ILE A 177 -5.40 8.17 -15.32
N VAL A 178 -6.04 7.20 -14.65
CA VAL A 178 -6.90 6.22 -15.32
C VAL A 178 -8.02 6.91 -16.10
N GLN A 179 -8.71 7.86 -15.48
CA GLN A 179 -9.81 8.59 -16.10
C GLN A 179 -9.35 9.43 -17.29
N ALA A 180 -8.24 10.15 -17.16
CA ALA A 180 -7.71 11.00 -18.24
C ALA A 180 -7.35 10.19 -19.49
N VAL A 181 -6.74 9.01 -19.31
CA VAL A 181 -6.40 8.13 -20.43
C VAL A 181 -7.63 7.43 -21.01
N ALA A 182 -8.51 6.88 -20.16
CA ALA A 182 -9.72 6.19 -20.60
C ALA A 182 -10.67 7.11 -21.40
N LYS A 183 -10.74 8.39 -21.05
CA LYS A 183 -11.54 9.41 -21.77
C LYS A 183 -10.81 9.99 -22.99
N GLY A 184 -9.53 9.67 -23.20
CA GLY A 184 -8.72 10.27 -24.27
C GLY A 184 -8.28 11.70 -23.99
N GLU A 185 -8.40 12.18 -22.78
CA GLU A 185 -7.89 13.48 -22.33
C GLU A 185 -6.36 13.50 -22.31
N ALA A 186 -5.72 12.35 -22.08
CA ALA A 186 -4.31 12.11 -22.28
C ALA A 186 -4.11 10.87 -23.17
N GLU A 187 -3.08 10.91 -24.05
CA GLU A 187 -2.80 9.80 -24.96
C GLU A 187 -2.20 8.61 -24.21
N LEU A 188 -1.24 8.86 -23.33
CA LEU A 188 -0.56 7.82 -22.55
C LEU A 188 -0.76 8.05 -21.04
N GLY A 189 -0.89 6.94 -20.30
CA GLY A 189 -0.65 6.90 -18.86
C GLY A 189 0.79 6.50 -18.60
N VAL A 190 1.54 7.30 -17.85
CA VAL A 190 2.94 7.02 -17.49
C VAL A 190 3.06 7.03 -15.99
N PHE A 191 2.99 5.85 -15.37
CA PHE A 191 2.90 5.72 -13.92
C PHE A 191 3.20 4.29 -13.45
N LEU A 192 2.81 3.94 -12.21
CA LEU A 192 2.94 2.59 -11.66
C LEU A 192 2.08 1.57 -12.40
N VAL A 193 2.65 0.42 -12.75
CA VAL A 193 1.97 -0.61 -13.57
C VAL A 193 0.65 -1.05 -12.95
N ASN A 194 0.59 -1.26 -11.64
CA ASN A 194 -0.63 -1.70 -10.95
C ASN A 194 -1.80 -0.70 -11.06
N VAL A 195 -1.52 0.58 -11.21
CA VAL A 195 -2.54 1.61 -11.48
C VAL A 195 -3.01 1.53 -12.92
N LEU A 196 -2.08 1.26 -13.83
CA LEU A 196 -2.33 1.22 -15.27
C LEU A 196 -3.06 -0.05 -15.72
N THR A 197 -3.19 -1.07 -14.88
CA THR A 197 -4.01 -2.28 -15.14
C THR A 197 -5.51 -2.07 -14.90
N ALA A 198 -5.93 -0.85 -14.59
CA ALA A 198 -7.35 -0.53 -14.33
C ALA A 198 -8.21 -0.69 -15.59
N PRO A 199 -9.51 -1.01 -15.44
CA PRO A 199 -10.46 -1.07 -16.55
C PRO A 199 -10.48 0.23 -17.37
N GLY A 200 -10.56 0.09 -18.69
CA GLY A 200 -10.52 1.21 -19.65
C GLY A 200 -9.13 1.56 -20.16
N LEU A 201 -8.09 0.90 -19.64
CA LEU A 201 -6.71 1.01 -20.10
C LEU A 201 -6.18 -0.34 -20.58
N ASP A 202 -5.28 -0.29 -21.55
CA ASP A 202 -4.43 -1.41 -21.96
C ASP A 202 -2.99 -1.07 -21.63
N VAL A 203 -2.36 -1.88 -20.77
CA VAL A 203 -0.92 -1.75 -20.49
C VAL A 203 -0.15 -2.04 -21.76
N VAL A 204 0.71 -1.11 -22.15
CA VAL A 204 1.66 -1.26 -23.26
C VAL A 204 2.83 -2.13 -22.82
N GLY A 205 3.41 -1.82 -21.68
CA GLY A 205 4.50 -2.56 -21.07
C GLY A 205 5.09 -1.83 -19.86
N PRO A 206 5.92 -2.54 -19.07
CA PRO A 206 6.77 -1.90 -18.09
C PRO A 206 7.85 -1.06 -18.78
N PHE A 207 8.49 -0.16 -18.05
CA PHE A 207 9.70 0.49 -18.55
C PHE A 207 10.79 -0.56 -18.78
N PRO A 208 11.71 -0.34 -19.75
CA PRO A 208 12.87 -1.20 -19.99
C PRO A 208 13.67 -1.41 -18.69
N ALA A 209 14.25 -2.60 -18.53
CA ALA A 209 14.95 -2.99 -17.31
C ALA A 209 16.04 -2.00 -16.89
N GLU A 210 16.75 -1.43 -17.85
CA GLU A 210 17.82 -0.44 -17.64
C GLU A 210 17.31 0.89 -17.06
N LEU A 211 16.04 1.20 -17.30
CA LEU A 211 15.38 2.43 -16.83
C LEU A 211 14.40 2.16 -15.69
N GLN A 212 14.07 0.89 -15.43
CA GLN A 212 13.08 0.52 -14.45
C GLN A 212 13.52 0.93 -13.04
N GLN A 213 12.58 1.47 -12.30
CA GLN A 213 12.68 1.77 -10.87
C GLN A 213 11.40 1.34 -10.19
N GLU A 214 11.51 0.87 -8.96
CA GLU A 214 10.37 0.44 -8.17
C GLU A 214 10.06 1.45 -7.06
N VAL A 215 8.79 1.75 -6.88
CA VAL A 215 8.31 2.37 -5.64
C VAL A 215 8.08 1.26 -4.63
N VAL A 216 8.67 1.41 -3.45
CA VAL A 216 8.49 0.50 -2.32
C VAL A 216 7.50 1.13 -1.35
N PHE A 217 6.42 0.40 -1.06
CA PHE A 217 5.45 0.76 -0.05
C PHE A 217 5.81 0.08 1.27
N THR A 218 6.06 0.90 2.27
CA THR A 218 6.59 0.49 3.56
C THR A 218 5.58 0.82 4.65
N ALA A 219 5.37 -0.11 5.57
CA ALA A 219 4.51 0.06 6.73
C ALA A 219 5.30 0.46 7.97
N ALA A 220 4.71 1.33 8.78
CA ALA A 220 5.20 1.71 10.10
C ALA A 220 4.05 2.08 11.04
N VAL A 221 4.24 1.83 12.33
CA VAL A 221 3.31 2.20 13.40
C VAL A 221 3.54 3.66 13.78
N ALA A 222 2.48 4.40 14.08
CA ALA A 222 2.60 5.78 14.58
C ALA A 222 3.18 5.81 16.00
N ALA A 223 3.97 6.85 16.32
CA ALA A 223 4.61 6.99 17.63
C ALA A 223 3.59 7.16 18.77
N ASP A 224 2.51 7.91 18.50
CA ASP A 224 1.54 8.32 19.52
C ASP A 224 0.27 7.45 19.54
N THR A 225 0.24 6.32 18.80
CA THR A 225 -0.93 5.45 18.77
C THR A 225 -1.17 4.75 20.10
N LYS A 226 -2.44 4.65 20.48
CA LYS A 226 -2.88 3.82 21.62
C LYS A 226 -3.18 2.38 21.19
N GLU A 227 -3.27 2.13 19.88
CA GLU A 227 -3.65 0.86 19.28
C GLU A 227 -2.46 0.12 18.65
N ALA A 228 -1.25 0.27 19.24
CA ALA A 228 -0.01 -0.29 18.70
C ALA A 228 -0.06 -1.82 18.48
N GLY A 229 -0.79 -2.55 19.32
CA GLY A 229 -0.99 -3.99 19.19
C GLY A 229 -1.76 -4.35 17.93
N ALA A 230 -2.92 -3.72 17.70
CA ALA A 230 -3.76 -3.94 16.52
C ALA A 230 -3.07 -3.43 15.24
N ALA A 231 -2.35 -2.30 15.30
CA ALA A 231 -1.56 -1.78 14.19
C ALA A 231 -0.47 -2.77 13.76
N LYS A 232 0.29 -3.34 14.70
CA LYS A 232 1.29 -4.38 14.43
C LYS A 232 0.66 -5.65 13.88
N ALA A 233 -0.51 -6.06 14.38
CA ALA A 233 -1.23 -7.22 13.89
C ALA A 233 -1.61 -7.04 12.41
N PHE A 234 -2.10 -5.86 12.01
CA PHE A 234 -2.40 -5.57 10.62
C PHE A 234 -1.13 -5.57 9.73
N ILE A 235 -0.04 -4.96 10.17
CA ILE A 235 1.24 -5.00 9.44
C ILE A 235 1.72 -6.44 9.25
N THR A 236 1.65 -7.27 10.30
CA THR A 236 2.00 -8.70 10.22
C THR A 236 1.08 -9.44 9.24
N TYR A 237 -0.22 -9.16 9.26
CA TYR A 237 -1.17 -9.74 8.31
C TYR A 237 -0.79 -9.40 6.85
N LEU A 238 -0.39 -8.17 6.58
CA LEU A 238 0.03 -7.73 5.23
C LEU A 238 1.27 -8.47 4.69
N THR A 239 2.06 -9.13 5.55
CA THR A 239 3.24 -9.93 5.15
C THR A 239 2.96 -11.43 5.04
N THR A 240 1.72 -11.87 5.27
CA THR A 240 1.35 -13.29 5.14
C THR A 240 1.40 -13.77 3.68
N PRO A 241 1.58 -15.08 3.44
CA PRO A 241 1.50 -15.64 2.08
C PRO A 241 0.16 -15.33 1.38
N ALA A 242 -0.95 -15.30 2.13
CA ALA A 242 -2.26 -14.94 1.59
C ALA A 242 -2.31 -13.48 1.12
N ALA A 243 -1.77 -12.55 1.91
CA ALA A 243 -1.67 -11.15 1.52
C ALA A 243 -0.73 -10.97 0.31
N ALA A 244 0.40 -11.69 0.30
CA ALA A 244 1.32 -11.68 -0.84
C ALA A 244 0.66 -12.14 -2.15
N ALA A 245 -0.24 -13.13 -2.09
CA ALA A 245 -1.02 -13.57 -3.26
C ALA A 245 -1.94 -12.45 -3.78
N VAL A 246 -2.66 -11.75 -2.89
CA VAL A 246 -3.50 -10.60 -3.27
C VAL A 246 -2.66 -9.49 -3.90
N ILE A 247 -1.51 -9.14 -3.28
CA ILE A 247 -0.59 -8.11 -3.80
C ILE A 247 -0.16 -8.45 -5.23
N LYS A 248 0.21 -9.71 -5.51
CA LYS A 248 0.59 -10.18 -6.85
C LYS A 248 -0.56 -10.05 -7.86
N VAL A 249 -1.77 -10.48 -7.49
CA VAL A 249 -2.96 -10.36 -8.35
C VAL A 249 -3.27 -8.90 -8.69
N LYS A 250 -2.93 -7.96 -7.79
CA LYS A 250 -3.07 -6.51 -8.03
C LYS A 250 -1.89 -5.90 -8.82
N GLY A 251 -1.03 -6.71 -9.42
CA GLY A 251 0.06 -6.23 -10.29
C GLY A 251 1.26 -5.64 -9.54
N MET A 252 1.48 -6.04 -8.29
CA MET A 252 2.61 -5.62 -7.46
C MET A 252 3.43 -6.83 -7.02
N ASN A 253 4.69 -6.61 -6.65
CA ASN A 253 5.53 -7.60 -6.00
C ASN A 253 5.42 -7.45 -4.48
N PRO A 254 5.32 -8.53 -3.69
CA PRO A 254 5.43 -8.47 -2.23
C PRO A 254 6.76 -7.86 -1.80
N GLY A 255 6.77 -7.16 -0.65
CA GLY A 255 7.94 -6.48 -0.08
C GLY A 255 9.04 -7.40 0.44
#